data_6910e17836310885eb62164244021adc
#
_entry.id   6910e17836310885eb62164244021adc
#
_cell.length_a   1.000
_cell.length_b   1.000
_cell.length_c   1.000
_cell.angle_alpha   90.00
_cell.angle_beta   90.00
_cell.angle_gamma   90.00
#
_symmetry.space_group_name_H-M   'P 1'
#
loop_
_entity.id
_entity.type
_entity.pdbx_description
1 polymer ?
#
loop_
_entity_poly.entity_id
_entity_poly.type
_entity_poly.pdbx_seq_one_letter_code
_entity_poly.pdbx_strand_id
1 'polypeptide(L)'
;MMKNLVTALGSLALAGAAMLAQAQTPPAVPAASPATVPAPAAAVPAPVPATAAAKADLQAGFVKSVRGSVQLLNGAGAARTASPGDPLGAVDRIVTGPDSSAAVVLRDDTTLVVGPSSRLDLKEFHFDGTTRDGGILLSLLRGSMRMITGLIGKTNPDAVRIETQTATIGIRGTDFIVQADGQP
;
A
#
# COMPACT_ATOMS: atom_id res chain seq x y z
N MET A 1 22.60 28.27 41.80
CA MET A 1 22.35 27.86 43.18
C MET A 1 21.63 26.54 43.19
N MET A 2 22.24 25.60 43.82
CA MET A 2 21.77 24.34 44.43
C MET A 2 21.27 23.25 43.42
N LYS A 3 22.09 22.28 43.05
CA LYS A 3 22.62 21.10 43.80
C LYS A 3 21.47 20.24 44.38
N ASN A 4 21.23 19.07 43.80
CA ASN A 4 21.16 17.87 44.60
C ASN A 4 21.41 16.62 43.75
N LEU A 5 22.51 16.05 44.03
CA LEU A 5 23.12 14.77 43.79
C LEU A 5 22.59 13.80 44.85
N VAL A 6 22.03 12.66 44.50
CA VAL A 6 21.93 11.50 45.39
C VAL A 6 22.30 10.23 44.64
N THR A 7 23.47 9.78 44.97
CA THR A 7 24.05 8.47 44.71
C THR A 7 23.45 7.46 45.69
N ALA A 8 23.04 6.29 45.23
CA ALA A 8 22.88 5.12 46.09
C ALA A 8 23.39 3.87 45.38
N LEU A 9 24.57 3.46 45.80
CA LEU A 9 25.14 2.11 45.63
C LEU A 9 24.35 1.14 46.53
N GLY A 10 24.11 -0.05 46.05
CA GLY A 10 23.57 -1.16 46.85
C GLY A 10 23.97 -2.51 46.26
N SER A 11 24.95 -3.08 46.90
CA SER A 11 25.69 -4.33 46.71
C SER A 11 24.85 -5.61 46.65
N LEU A 12 25.24 -6.53 45.78
CA LEU A 12 25.79 -7.87 46.03
C LEU A 12 24.93 -8.86 46.86
N ALA A 13 24.46 -9.93 46.23
CA ALA A 13 24.36 -11.26 46.85
C ALA A 13 24.42 -12.36 45.77
N LEU A 14 25.54 -13.06 45.83
CA LEU A 14 25.88 -14.30 45.15
C LEU A 14 25.28 -15.46 45.95
N ALA A 15 24.41 -16.29 45.32
CA ALA A 15 24.06 -17.58 45.91
C ALA A 15 23.98 -18.62 44.79
N GLY A 16 24.99 -19.47 44.75
CA GLY A 16 25.03 -20.66 43.92
C GLY A 16 24.11 -21.75 44.49
N ALA A 17 23.42 -22.45 43.62
CA ALA A 17 22.85 -23.76 43.91
C ALA A 17 23.09 -24.66 42.70
N ALA A 18 24.05 -25.55 42.87
CA ALA A 18 24.25 -26.70 42.00
C ALA A 18 23.04 -27.66 42.18
N MET A 19 22.35 -28.02 41.12
CA MET A 19 21.40 -29.12 41.13
C MET A 19 21.78 -30.17 40.09
N LEU A 20 21.96 -31.37 40.66
CA LEU A 20 22.32 -32.62 40.04
C LEU A 20 21.51 -32.95 38.79
N ALA A 21 22.24 -33.40 37.78
CA ALA A 21 21.73 -34.11 36.65
C ALA A 21 21.14 -35.47 37.08
N GLN A 22 19.83 -35.64 36.91
CA GLN A 22 19.21 -36.96 36.93
C GLN A 22 19.02 -37.43 35.49
N ALA A 23 19.78 -38.44 35.12
CA ALA A 23 19.62 -39.18 33.91
C ALA A 23 18.31 -40.00 33.98
N GLN A 24 17.27 -39.62 33.28
CA GLN A 24 16.09 -40.44 33.08
C GLN A 24 16.27 -41.28 31.81
N THR A 25 16.37 -42.57 31.97
CA THR A 25 16.30 -43.57 30.91
C THR A 25 14.91 -43.57 30.28
N PRO A 26 14.80 -43.45 28.95
CA PRO A 26 13.50 -43.58 28.29
C PRO A 26 13.05 -45.08 28.30
N PRO A 27 11.76 -45.33 28.53
CA PRO A 27 11.19 -46.67 28.37
C PRO A 27 11.17 -47.09 26.90
N ALA A 28 11.54 -48.36 26.67
CA ALA A 28 11.50 -48.99 25.36
C ALA A 28 10.08 -48.99 24.79
N VAL A 29 9.92 -48.39 23.62
CA VAL A 29 8.70 -48.45 22.82
C VAL A 29 8.68 -49.77 22.03
N PRO A 30 7.60 -50.53 22.04
CA PRO A 30 7.50 -51.74 21.22
C PRO A 30 7.40 -51.37 19.74
N ALA A 31 8.13 -52.11 18.93
CA ALA A 31 8.11 -52.00 17.49
C ALA A 31 6.69 -52.18 16.91
N ALA A 32 6.11 -51.10 16.46
CA ALA A 32 4.89 -51.13 15.65
C ALA A 32 5.25 -51.38 14.18
N SER A 33 4.57 -52.33 13.57
CA SER A 33 4.65 -52.75 12.16
C SER A 33 4.58 -51.55 11.19
N PRO A 34 5.22 -51.64 10.01
CA PRO A 34 5.13 -50.61 9.02
C PRO A 34 3.71 -50.56 8.44
N ALA A 35 2.95 -49.54 8.86
CA ALA A 35 1.72 -49.16 8.18
C ALA A 35 2.11 -48.51 6.84
N THR A 36 1.64 -49.15 5.77
CA THR A 36 1.73 -48.64 4.40
C THR A 36 1.11 -47.25 4.34
N VAL A 37 1.93 -46.21 4.22
CA VAL A 37 1.50 -44.83 4.00
C VAL A 37 1.02 -44.77 2.54
N PRO A 38 -0.25 -44.44 2.26
CA PRO A 38 -0.65 -44.13 0.90
C PRO A 38 0.07 -42.90 0.44
N ALA A 39 0.70 -42.98 -0.73
CA ALA A 39 1.37 -41.87 -1.39
C ALA A 39 0.43 -40.67 -1.46
N PRO A 40 0.89 -39.41 -1.13
CA PRO A 40 0.07 -38.26 -1.34
C PRO A 40 -0.22 -38.14 -2.85
N ALA A 41 -1.48 -38.25 -3.22
CA ALA A 41 -1.94 -37.92 -4.55
C ALA A 41 -1.49 -36.51 -4.86
N ALA A 42 -0.74 -36.36 -5.95
CA ALA A 42 -0.31 -35.06 -6.48
C ALA A 42 -1.56 -34.19 -6.59
N ALA A 43 -1.65 -33.18 -5.71
CA ALA A 43 -2.65 -32.15 -5.82
C ALA A 43 -2.41 -31.42 -7.13
N VAL A 44 -3.25 -31.69 -8.12
CA VAL A 44 -3.34 -30.90 -9.34
C VAL A 44 -3.64 -29.47 -8.90
N PRO A 45 -2.81 -28.46 -9.23
CA PRO A 45 -3.12 -27.09 -8.86
C PRO A 45 -4.48 -26.75 -9.49
N ALA A 46 -5.45 -26.42 -8.65
CA ALA A 46 -6.74 -25.97 -9.11
C ALA A 46 -6.54 -24.74 -10.03
N PRO A 47 -7.23 -24.68 -11.19
CA PRO A 47 -7.14 -23.54 -12.05
C PRO A 47 -7.61 -22.30 -11.26
N VAL A 48 -6.71 -21.36 -11.03
CA VAL A 48 -7.05 -20.04 -10.47
C VAL A 48 -8.10 -19.39 -11.38
N PRO A 49 -9.25 -18.99 -10.86
CA PRO A 49 -10.32 -18.47 -11.69
C PRO A 49 -9.82 -17.24 -12.46
N ALA A 50 -9.94 -17.28 -13.78
CA ALA A 50 -9.54 -16.19 -14.70
C ALA A 50 -10.16 -14.82 -14.33
N THR A 51 -11.22 -14.82 -13.54
CA THR A 51 -11.88 -13.63 -13.00
C THR A 51 -11.00 -12.82 -12.05
N ALA A 52 -10.03 -13.46 -11.37
CA ALA A 52 -9.10 -12.74 -10.48
C ALA A 52 -7.99 -12.02 -11.27
N ALA A 53 -7.54 -12.61 -12.38
CA ALA A 53 -6.56 -11.99 -13.27
C ALA A 53 -7.13 -10.77 -13.99
N ALA A 54 -8.37 -10.86 -14.51
CA ALA A 54 -9.04 -9.75 -15.18
C ALA A 54 -9.33 -8.55 -14.23
N LYS A 55 -9.52 -8.81 -12.93
CA LYS A 55 -9.64 -7.74 -11.92
C LYS A 55 -8.29 -7.09 -11.60
N ALA A 56 -7.21 -7.82 -11.67
CA ALA A 56 -5.87 -7.29 -11.42
C ALA A 56 -5.43 -6.31 -12.50
N ASP A 57 -5.79 -6.53 -13.77
CA ASP A 57 -5.45 -5.64 -14.87
C ASP A 57 -6.21 -4.31 -14.82
N LEU A 58 -7.38 -4.27 -14.20
CA LEU A 58 -8.17 -3.06 -13.99
C LEU A 58 -7.76 -2.28 -12.73
N GLN A 59 -6.87 -2.84 -11.91
CA GLN A 59 -6.40 -2.19 -10.69
C GLN A 59 -5.21 -1.29 -11.00
N ALA A 60 -5.40 0.03 -10.79
CA ALA A 60 -4.34 1.02 -10.96
C ALA A 60 -3.37 1.07 -9.77
N GLY A 61 -3.86 0.74 -8.58
CA GLY A 61 -3.08 0.85 -7.35
C GLY A 61 -3.88 0.50 -6.11
N PHE A 62 -3.45 1.02 -4.99
CA PHE A 62 -4.13 0.86 -3.70
C PHE A 62 -3.97 2.09 -2.81
N VAL A 63 -4.90 2.24 -1.88
CA VAL A 63 -4.87 3.30 -0.87
C VAL A 63 -3.86 2.93 0.21
N LYS A 64 -2.82 3.74 0.37
CA LYS A 64 -1.77 3.53 1.38
C LYS A 64 -2.20 4.00 2.77
N SER A 65 -2.80 5.19 2.83
CA SER A 65 -3.27 5.77 4.09
C SER A 65 -4.41 6.75 3.85
N VAL A 66 -5.25 6.89 4.86
CA VAL A 66 -6.41 7.78 4.86
C VAL A 66 -6.43 8.56 6.17
N ARG A 67 -6.74 9.85 6.09
CA ARG A 67 -7.03 10.70 7.24
C ARG A 67 -8.34 11.43 7.01
N GLY A 68 -9.21 11.42 7.99
CA GLY A 68 -10.52 12.08 7.93
C GLY A 68 -11.49 11.34 7.00
N SER A 69 -12.34 12.09 6.33
CA SER A 69 -13.38 11.56 5.44
C SER A 69 -12.88 11.53 3.99
N VAL A 70 -12.70 10.35 3.46
CA VAL A 70 -12.30 10.13 2.06
C VAL A 70 -13.24 9.15 1.40
N GLN A 71 -13.69 9.48 0.21
CA GLN A 71 -14.55 8.63 -0.61
C GLN A 71 -13.86 8.27 -1.92
N LEU A 72 -14.01 7.02 -2.31
CA LEU A 72 -13.66 6.51 -3.63
C LEU A 72 -14.93 6.28 -4.42
N LEU A 73 -15.01 6.86 -5.62
CA LEU A 73 -16.07 6.60 -6.56
C LEU A 73 -15.48 5.80 -7.72
N ASN A 74 -16.07 4.65 -8.02
CA ASN A 74 -15.64 3.88 -9.19
C ASN A 74 -16.16 4.51 -10.50
N GLY A 75 -15.69 4.01 -11.64
CA GLY A 75 -16.10 4.50 -12.95
C GLY A 75 -17.61 4.39 -13.22
N ALA A 76 -18.36 3.57 -12.47
CA ALA A 76 -19.82 3.48 -12.51
C ALA A 76 -20.52 4.48 -11.57
N GLY A 77 -19.77 5.31 -10.82
CA GLY A 77 -20.30 6.31 -9.92
C GLY A 77 -20.69 5.78 -8.51
N ALA A 78 -20.45 4.51 -8.22
CA ALA A 78 -20.68 3.98 -6.89
C ALA A 78 -19.62 4.50 -5.91
N ALA A 79 -20.08 5.17 -4.85
CA ALA A 79 -19.23 5.73 -3.82
C ALA A 79 -19.01 4.72 -2.69
N ARG A 80 -17.79 4.65 -2.18
CA ARG A 80 -17.40 3.89 -0.99
C ARG A 80 -16.47 4.71 -0.13
N THR A 81 -16.51 4.49 1.18
CA THR A 81 -15.52 5.09 2.08
C THR A 81 -14.17 4.43 1.84
N ALA A 82 -13.13 5.25 1.69
CA ALA A 82 -11.78 4.76 1.50
C ALA A 82 -11.18 4.23 2.79
N SER A 83 -10.54 3.09 2.71
CA SER A 83 -9.76 2.48 3.79
C SER A 83 -8.35 2.14 3.32
N PRO A 84 -7.35 2.14 4.21
CA PRO A 84 -6.01 1.66 3.85
C PRO A 84 -6.07 0.22 3.34
N GLY A 85 -5.42 -0.05 2.21
CA GLY A 85 -5.45 -1.33 1.51
C GLY A 85 -6.53 -1.45 0.44
N ASP A 86 -7.45 -0.52 0.34
CA ASP A 86 -8.49 -0.56 -0.70
C ASP A 86 -7.88 -0.47 -2.10
N PRO A 87 -8.34 -1.30 -3.05
CA PRO A 87 -7.90 -1.23 -4.43
C PRO A 87 -8.44 0.04 -5.11
N LEU A 88 -7.61 0.65 -5.94
CA LEU A 88 -7.97 1.77 -6.80
C LEU A 88 -8.05 1.28 -8.25
N GLY A 89 -9.17 1.54 -8.91
CA GLY A 89 -9.37 1.22 -10.32
C GLY A 89 -8.72 2.25 -11.25
N ALA A 90 -8.56 1.89 -12.52
CA ALA A 90 -7.94 2.75 -13.53
C ALA A 90 -8.77 4.01 -13.90
N VAL A 91 -10.02 4.06 -13.47
CA VAL A 91 -10.96 5.17 -13.74
C VAL A 91 -11.73 5.58 -12.46
N ASP A 92 -11.05 5.55 -11.32
CA ASP A 92 -11.66 5.91 -10.05
C ASP A 92 -11.47 7.40 -9.73
N ARG A 93 -12.41 7.92 -8.95
CA ARG A 93 -12.36 9.29 -8.41
C ARG A 93 -12.12 9.25 -6.91
N ILE A 94 -11.23 10.10 -6.44
CA ILE A 94 -10.92 10.31 -5.02
C ILE A 94 -11.50 11.66 -4.60
N VAL A 95 -12.32 11.66 -3.55
CA VAL A 95 -12.89 12.87 -2.97
C VAL A 95 -12.50 12.93 -1.49
N THR A 96 -11.82 14.01 -1.10
CA THR A 96 -11.44 14.27 0.28
C THR A 96 -12.30 15.36 0.87
N GLY A 97 -12.72 15.18 2.11
CA GLY A 97 -13.41 16.20 2.90
C GLY A 97 -12.49 17.31 3.41
N PRO A 98 -13.05 18.30 4.12
CA PRO A 98 -12.27 19.26 4.88
C PRO A 98 -11.36 18.52 5.88
N ASP A 99 -10.15 19.02 6.09
CA ASP A 99 -9.15 18.44 7.00
C ASP A 99 -8.84 16.96 6.77
N SER A 100 -9.07 16.48 5.54
CA SER A 100 -8.90 15.08 5.15
C SER A 100 -7.79 14.94 4.12
N SER A 101 -7.15 13.79 4.10
CA SER A 101 -6.13 13.48 3.09
C SER A 101 -6.08 12.00 2.80
N ALA A 102 -5.65 11.65 1.59
CA ALA A 102 -5.41 10.28 1.17
C ALA A 102 -4.05 10.15 0.50
N ALA A 103 -3.31 9.11 0.85
CA ALA A 103 -2.13 8.71 0.09
C ALA A 103 -2.43 7.41 -0.65
N VAL A 104 -2.14 7.39 -1.93
CA VAL A 104 -2.37 6.28 -2.85
C VAL A 104 -1.05 5.92 -3.52
N VAL A 105 -0.82 4.63 -3.72
CA VAL A 105 0.33 4.12 -4.48
C VAL A 105 -0.20 3.38 -5.70
N LEU A 106 0.25 3.78 -6.87
CA LEU A 106 -0.06 3.13 -8.13
C LEU A 106 0.88 1.95 -8.40
N ARG A 107 0.55 1.12 -9.38
CA ARG A 107 1.33 -0.09 -9.72
C ARG A 107 2.73 0.20 -10.28
N ASP A 108 2.97 1.40 -10.75
CA ASP A 108 4.26 1.89 -11.23
C ASP A 108 5.10 2.57 -10.12
N ASP A 109 4.73 2.40 -8.85
CA ASP A 109 5.32 3.06 -7.67
C ASP A 109 5.11 4.59 -7.62
N THR A 110 4.26 5.14 -8.47
CA THR A 110 3.83 6.53 -8.33
C THR A 110 3.05 6.70 -7.03
N THR A 111 3.47 7.67 -6.22
CA THR A 111 2.76 8.02 -4.99
C THR A 111 1.98 9.31 -5.19
N LEU A 112 0.69 9.26 -4.94
CA LEU A 112 -0.22 10.40 -4.96
C LEU A 112 -0.65 10.73 -3.53
N VAL A 113 -0.52 11.98 -3.12
CA VAL A 113 -1.07 12.48 -1.86
C VAL A 113 -2.11 13.55 -2.20
N VAL A 114 -3.35 13.26 -1.91
CA VAL A 114 -4.49 14.14 -2.15
C VAL A 114 -4.74 14.94 -0.88
N GLY A 115 -4.73 16.26 -0.99
CA GLY A 115 -4.93 17.19 0.13
C GLY A 115 -6.40 17.35 0.53
N PRO A 116 -6.70 18.26 1.45
CA PRO A 116 -8.05 18.49 1.93
C PRO A 116 -8.94 19.15 0.87
N SER A 117 -10.25 18.92 0.99
CA SER A 117 -11.28 19.48 0.10
C SER A 117 -10.98 19.28 -1.39
N SER A 118 -10.33 18.18 -1.74
CA SER A 118 -9.85 17.90 -3.09
C SER A 118 -10.73 16.89 -3.81
N ARG A 119 -10.77 17.03 -5.15
CA ARG A 119 -11.40 16.08 -6.06
C ARG A 119 -10.43 15.74 -7.17
N LEU A 120 -9.97 14.51 -7.17
CA LEU A 120 -9.02 13.97 -8.13
C LEU A 120 -9.67 12.79 -8.89
N ASP A 121 -9.68 12.87 -10.20
CA ASP A 121 -10.12 11.81 -11.09
C ASP A 121 -8.90 11.12 -11.71
N LEU A 122 -8.82 9.82 -11.58
CA LEU A 122 -7.93 9.00 -12.40
C LEU A 122 -8.69 8.69 -13.68
N LYS A 123 -8.34 9.34 -14.79
CA LYS A 123 -9.03 9.17 -16.08
C LYS A 123 -8.47 8.01 -16.88
N GLU A 124 -7.18 7.80 -16.78
CA GLU A 124 -6.49 6.72 -17.46
C GLU A 124 -5.28 6.30 -16.65
N PHE A 125 -5.14 5.01 -16.52
CA PHE A 125 -3.95 4.36 -15.98
C PHE A 125 -3.73 3.05 -16.70
N HIS A 126 -2.59 2.90 -17.30
CA HIS A 126 -2.10 1.61 -17.80
C HIS A 126 -0.61 1.49 -17.48
N PHE A 127 -0.18 0.31 -17.13
CA PHE A 127 1.20 0.03 -16.82
C PHE A 127 1.54 -1.43 -17.11
N ASP A 128 2.52 -1.64 -17.97
CA ASP A 128 3.11 -2.95 -18.23
C ASP A 128 4.39 -3.11 -17.39
N GLY A 129 4.35 -4.02 -16.44
CA GLY A 129 5.49 -4.28 -15.55
C GLY A 129 6.70 -4.90 -16.24
N THR A 130 6.54 -5.49 -17.44
CA THR A 130 7.59 -6.14 -18.19
C THR A 130 8.39 -5.12 -19.04
N THR A 131 7.67 -4.30 -19.79
CA THR A 131 8.28 -3.28 -20.67
C THR A 131 8.55 -1.97 -19.92
N ARG A 132 7.89 -1.76 -18.77
CA ARG A 132 7.83 -0.51 -18.01
C ARG A 132 7.17 0.63 -18.76
N ASP A 133 6.46 0.31 -19.82
CA ASP A 133 5.66 1.27 -20.56
C ASP A 133 4.33 1.50 -19.86
N GLY A 134 3.81 2.70 -20.03
CA GLY A 134 2.54 3.04 -19.43
C GLY A 134 2.15 4.48 -19.66
N GLY A 135 0.97 4.85 -19.16
CA GLY A 135 0.46 6.21 -19.20
C GLY A 135 -0.40 6.50 -17.98
N ILE A 136 -0.33 7.74 -17.56
CA ILE A 136 -1.11 8.27 -16.44
C ILE A 136 -1.79 9.55 -16.89
N LEU A 137 -3.11 9.57 -16.82
CA LEU A 137 -3.91 10.77 -17.01
C LEU A 137 -4.75 11.03 -15.75
N LEU A 138 -4.41 12.09 -15.05
CA LEU A 138 -5.10 12.56 -13.87
C LEU A 138 -5.85 13.85 -14.18
N SER A 139 -6.99 14.06 -13.54
CA SER A 139 -7.71 15.34 -13.59
C SER A 139 -7.96 15.85 -12.17
N LEU A 140 -7.32 16.96 -11.82
CA LEU A 140 -7.54 17.65 -10.55
C LEU A 140 -8.63 18.71 -10.76
N LEU A 141 -9.84 18.43 -10.29
CA LEU A 141 -10.96 19.34 -10.45
C LEU A 141 -10.93 20.47 -9.43
N ARG A 142 -10.44 20.21 -8.23
CA ARG A 142 -10.22 21.23 -7.20
C ARG A 142 -9.33 20.68 -6.09
N GLY A 143 -8.77 21.60 -5.30
CA GLY A 143 -7.95 21.29 -4.13
C GLY A 143 -6.48 21.15 -4.48
N SER A 144 -5.77 20.30 -3.76
CA SER A 144 -4.33 20.12 -3.93
C SER A 144 -3.96 18.63 -4.01
N MET A 145 -2.93 18.34 -4.79
CA MET A 145 -2.30 17.03 -4.79
C MET A 145 -0.78 17.18 -4.89
N ARG A 146 -0.07 16.26 -4.25
CA ARG A 146 1.36 16.03 -4.44
C ARG A 146 1.54 14.70 -5.14
N MET A 147 2.38 14.69 -6.15
CA MET A 147 2.72 13.48 -6.89
C MET A 147 4.22 13.26 -6.84
N ILE A 148 4.60 12.03 -6.52
CA ILE A 148 5.98 11.54 -6.66
C ILE A 148 5.93 10.49 -7.75
N THR A 149 6.56 10.79 -8.90
CA THR A 149 6.51 9.93 -10.08
C THR A 149 7.27 8.63 -9.88
N GLY A 150 6.64 7.54 -10.29
CA GLY A 150 7.20 6.19 -10.28
C GLY A 150 7.97 5.84 -11.56
N LEU A 151 7.79 4.61 -12.01
CA LEU A 151 8.52 4.05 -13.14
C LEU A 151 8.13 4.69 -14.47
N ILE A 152 6.83 4.93 -14.71
CA ILE A 152 6.34 5.55 -15.95
C ILE A 152 6.98 6.92 -16.14
N GLY A 153 6.91 7.79 -15.14
CA GLY A 153 7.45 9.14 -15.25
C GLY A 153 8.97 9.21 -15.35
N LYS A 154 9.67 8.18 -14.87
CA LYS A 154 11.13 8.07 -15.02
C LYS A 154 11.54 7.57 -16.41
N THR A 155 10.75 6.68 -17.00
CA THR A 155 11.03 6.10 -18.32
C THR A 155 10.52 6.98 -19.44
N ASN A 156 9.28 7.49 -19.29
CA ASN A 156 8.62 8.34 -20.27
C ASN A 156 7.84 9.47 -19.56
N PRO A 157 8.50 10.60 -19.30
CA PRO A 157 7.85 11.72 -18.60
C PRO A 157 6.64 12.28 -19.37
N ASP A 158 6.64 12.23 -20.70
CA ASP A 158 5.56 12.76 -21.53
C ASP A 158 4.27 11.90 -21.45
N ALA A 159 4.37 10.68 -20.93
CA ALA A 159 3.23 9.79 -20.66
C ALA A 159 2.47 10.14 -19.37
N VAL A 160 3.00 11.07 -18.55
CA VAL A 160 2.34 11.53 -17.33
C VAL A 160 1.75 12.91 -17.58
N ARG A 161 0.42 12.99 -17.53
CA ARG A 161 -0.33 14.22 -17.76
C ARG A 161 -1.30 14.49 -16.62
N ILE A 162 -1.39 15.75 -16.25
CA ILE A 162 -2.36 16.23 -15.28
C ILE A 162 -3.19 17.32 -15.91
N GLU A 163 -4.48 17.11 -15.91
CA GLU A 163 -5.45 18.11 -16.32
C GLU A 163 -6.01 18.82 -15.10
N THR A 164 -6.15 20.13 -15.21
CA THR A 164 -6.93 20.95 -14.30
C THR A 164 -8.07 21.58 -15.12
N GLN A 165 -8.97 22.30 -14.47
CA GLN A 165 -10.04 23.00 -15.18
C GLN A 165 -9.53 24.05 -16.20
N THR A 166 -8.32 24.56 -16.00
CA THR A 166 -7.77 25.68 -16.78
C THR A 166 -6.54 25.32 -17.58
N ALA A 167 -5.86 24.21 -17.30
CA ALA A 167 -4.60 23.86 -17.93
C ALA A 167 -4.38 22.36 -18.00
N THR A 168 -3.60 21.93 -18.99
CA THR A 168 -3.01 20.59 -19.06
C THR A 168 -1.52 20.71 -18.79
N ILE A 169 -1.03 19.99 -17.82
CA ILE A 169 0.34 20.02 -17.33
C ILE A 169 1.04 18.74 -17.74
N GLY A 170 2.06 18.84 -18.58
CA GLY A 170 3.02 17.76 -18.82
C GLY A 170 4.10 17.80 -17.76
N ILE A 171 4.48 16.66 -17.25
CA ILE A 171 5.36 16.58 -16.08
C ILE A 171 6.77 16.20 -16.51
N ARG A 172 7.73 17.01 -16.13
CA ARG A 172 9.15 16.67 -16.15
C ARG A 172 9.73 16.88 -14.77
N GLY A 173 9.75 15.85 -13.95
CA GLY A 173 10.23 15.93 -12.58
C GLY A 173 9.74 14.74 -11.76
N THR A 174 10.37 14.54 -10.60
CA THR A 174 10.08 13.39 -9.74
C THR A 174 9.14 13.71 -8.58
N ASP A 175 9.01 14.97 -8.19
CA ASP A 175 8.18 15.41 -7.05
C ASP A 175 7.63 16.82 -7.32
N PHE A 176 6.33 16.96 -7.28
CA PHE A 176 5.67 18.25 -7.53
C PHE A 176 4.32 18.31 -6.83
N ILE A 177 3.84 19.54 -6.65
CA ILE A 177 2.53 19.85 -6.07
C ILE A 177 1.71 20.59 -7.10
N VAL A 178 0.48 20.18 -7.29
CA VAL A 178 -0.51 20.88 -8.13
C VAL A 178 -1.64 21.35 -7.24
N GLN A 179 -2.04 22.60 -7.44
CA GLN A 179 -3.22 23.18 -6.81
C GLN A 179 -4.18 23.65 -7.90
N ALA A 180 -5.44 23.36 -7.71
CA ALA A 180 -6.52 23.82 -8.56
C ALA A 180 -7.57 24.49 -7.67
N ASP A 181 -7.77 25.80 -7.88
CA ASP A 181 -8.85 26.52 -7.24
C ASP A 181 -10.15 26.11 -7.94
N GLY A 182 -10.93 25.25 -7.29
CA GLY A 182 -12.26 24.91 -7.80
C GLY A 182 -13.13 26.14 -7.77
N GLN A 183 -13.65 26.54 -8.93
CA GLN A 183 -14.75 27.51 -8.94
C GLN A 183 -15.92 26.97 -8.12
N PRO A 184 -16.59 27.80 -7.33
CA PRO A 184 -17.73 27.41 -6.50
C PRO A 184 -18.91 26.90 -7.34
#